data_031d6a66fcf8fd522cee83d5340426af
#
_entry.id   031d6a66fcf8fd522cee83d5340426af
#
_cell.length_a   1.000
_cell.length_b   1.000
_cell.length_c   1.000
_cell.angle_alpha   90.00
_cell.angle_beta   90.00
_cell.angle_gamma   90.00
#
_symmetry.space_group_name_H-M   'P 1'
#
loop_
_entity.id
_entity.type
_entity.pdbx_description
1 polymer ?
#
loop_
_entity_poly.entity_id
_entity_poly.type
_entity_poly.pdbx_seq_one_letter_code
_entity_poly.pdbx_strand_id
1 'polypeptide(L)'
;MAPQFNGRVVAGRYQLGPRRGSGVDAAVFDAFDLVDQRVVAIKVVHPDLSCGEGFERAFRVAAEHGASIRHPNIAEIYDWGADQWNQRKAMYVVVEHLGGGSLREYLDRGRTLSPSQALVVGLDTCKALDVIHRQGLVHGDIRPSTLVFGDDERLRVTDVGYGNVVCDALWAERAHVSNALAMYASPELAEFGVHGPKGDVYALCLTLLESMKGTVPFAGDSTVATLSNRVGRLMPVSADLGPLAAVLERAGRPLPEDRYSAAEFGRALVQAAEKLPRPAPINLPNFGLFGDASGSIARPNLPPPVPAVAPPKPAPETTVYVPTAEEMGAAQTPPPPVEPPFDDEPREHRRRGRWLIPIVLLLAAIAGGVAYFATRDRTHTYTVPQLAGLTEAEALNQISGFDWDTVVTREASNEVPQGVVIRTEPAEGTELEQNKPFELFVSTGPAPRVLPELVGMTLDEATTTLQQLDLVLQQGDPVFDETVPEGTVISWMVPDQPGLKAGGTVTPGTTVQVVLSAGPAPRVVPDLTGMTPEQATATLDPLGLVLAQLDPEFSDTVASGLI
;
A
#
# COMPACT_ATOMS: atom_id res chain seq x y z
N MET A 1 -15.94 16.80 -30.14
CA MET A 1 -16.54 17.83 -29.26
C MET A 1 -15.47 18.21 -28.26
N ALA A 2 -15.04 19.47 -28.22
CA ALA A 2 -14.07 19.93 -27.21
C ALA A 2 -14.72 19.71 -25.82
N PRO A 3 -13.97 19.25 -24.82
CA PRO A 3 -14.50 19.05 -23.49
C PRO A 3 -14.89 20.39 -22.89
N GLN A 4 -16.06 20.39 -22.33
CA GLN A 4 -16.58 21.56 -21.64
C GLN A 4 -16.07 21.50 -20.19
N PHE A 5 -15.16 22.41 -19.82
CA PHE A 5 -14.81 22.68 -18.45
C PHE A 5 -15.93 23.55 -17.83
N ASN A 6 -17.03 22.90 -17.45
CA ASN A 6 -18.19 23.55 -16.86
C ASN A 6 -18.50 23.01 -15.46
N GLY A 7 -17.59 22.20 -14.93
CA GLY A 7 -17.69 21.64 -13.59
C GLY A 7 -17.37 22.67 -12.50
N ARG A 8 -17.33 22.16 -11.29
CA ARG A 8 -16.95 22.89 -10.08
C ARG A 8 -15.54 23.50 -10.21
N VAL A 9 -15.32 24.66 -9.61
CA VAL A 9 -14.00 25.24 -9.44
C VAL A 9 -13.43 24.82 -8.09
N VAL A 10 -12.28 24.14 -8.10
CA VAL A 10 -11.53 23.73 -6.91
C VAL A 10 -10.54 24.82 -6.56
N ALA A 11 -10.42 25.15 -5.27
CA ALA A 11 -9.54 26.20 -4.73
C ALA A 11 -9.67 27.57 -5.44
N GLY A 12 -10.82 27.85 -6.05
CA GLY A 12 -11.03 29.10 -6.80
C GLY A 12 -10.20 29.23 -8.10
N ARG A 13 -9.45 28.19 -8.50
CA ARG A 13 -8.49 28.21 -9.59
C ARG A 13 -8.70 27.14 -10.66
N TYR A 14 -9.06 25.92 -10.27
CA TYR A 14 -9.08 24.77 -11.18
C TYR A 14 -10.50 24.40 -11.55
N GLN A 15 -10.92 24.72 -12.76
CA GLN A 15 -12.25 24.39 -13.26
C GLN A 15 -12.27 22.94 -13.74
N LEU A 16 -13.07 22.10 -13.09
CA LEU A 16 -13.14 20.68 -13.40
C LEU A 16 -13.81 20.43 -14.76
N GLY A 17 -13.25 19.50 -15.47
CA GLY A 17 -13.77 18.85 -16.65
C GLY A 17 -14.28 17.45 -16.37
N PRO A 18 -14.23 16.58 -17.38
CA PRO A 18 -14.62 15.18 -17.24
C PRO A 18 -13.77 14.43 -16.21
N ARG A 19 -14.42 13.49 -15.52
CA ARG A 19 -13.74 12.55 -14.64
C ARG A 19 -13.06 11.48 -15.49
N ARG A 20 -11.75 11.31 -15.33
CA ARG A 20 -10.96 10.28 -16.00
C ARG A 20 -11.02 8.94 -15.33
N GLY A 21 -10.98 8.94 -14.01
CA GLY A 21 -10.92 7.71 -13.23
C GLY A 21 -11.36 7.91 -11.79
N SER A 22 -11.65 6.79 -11.15
CA SER A 22 -11.95 6.73 -9.73
C SER A 22 -11.43 5.42 -9.19
N GLY A 23 -10.57 5.51 -8.18
CA GLY A 23 -10.10 4.41 -7.36
C GLY A 23 -10.74 4.45 -5.98
N VAL A 24 -10.29 3.55 -5.13
CA VAL A 24 -10.63 3.53 -3.69
C VAL A 24 -9.96 4.68 -2.94
N ASP A 25 -8.89 5.22 -3.50
CA ASP A 25 -8.01 6.25 -2.94
C ASP A 25 -8.43 7.66 -3.33
N ALA A 26 -8.81 7.87 -4.60
CA ALA A 26 -9.07 9.19 -5.14
C ALA A 26 -9.89 9.17 -6.43
N ALA A 27 -10.37 10.33 -6.81
CA ALA A 27 -10.95 10.60 -8.13
C ALA A 27 -10.02 11.53 -8.93
N VAL A 28 -9.81 11.23 -10.22
CA VAL A 28 -8.98 12.02 -11.14
C VAL A 28 -9.88 12.70 -12.16
N PHE A 29 -9.66 13.99 -12.36
CA PHE A 29 -10.39 14.83 -13.30
C PHE A 29 -9.42 15.56 -14.24
N ASP A 30 -9.82 15.77 -15.48
CA ASP A 30 -9.24 16.84 -16.28
C ASP A 30 -9.69 18.16 -15.67
N ALA A 31 -8.83 19.15 -15.68
CA ALA A 31 -9.17 20.48 -15.20
C ALA A 31 -8.49 21.56 -16.04
N PHE A 32 -9.08 22.75 -16.02
CA PHE A 32 -8.48 23.93 -16.63
C PHE A 32 -8.01 24.89 -15.54
N ASP A 33 -6.72 25.20 -15.54
CA ASP A 33 -6.14 26.18 -14.66
C ASP A 33 -6.48 27.59 -15.16
N LEU A 34 -7.35 28.30 -14.43
CA LEU A 34 -7.83 29.62 -14.78
C LEU A 34 -6.75 30.69 -14.69
N VAL A 35 -5.67 30.46 -13.93
CA VAL A 35 -4.55 31.39 -13.76
C VAL A 35 -3.51 31.18 -14.85
N ASP A 36 -2.99 29.96 -14.99
CA ASP A 36 -1.91 29.65 -15.95
C ASP A 36 -2.46 29.34 -17.36
N GLN A 37 -3.79 29.34 -17.55
CA GLN A 37 -4.46 29.15 -18.85
C GLN A 37 -4.01 27.86 -19.56
N ARG A 38 -3.90 26.76 -18.81
CA ARG A 38 -3.48 25.45 -19.30
C ARG A 38 -4.39 24.32 -18.80
N VAL A 39 -4.39 23.21 -19.53
CA VAL A 39 -5.03 21.99 -19.08
C VAL A 39 -4.10 21.28 -18.11
N VAL A 40 -4.67 20.77 -17.02
CA VAL A 40 -4.00 20.02 -15.97
C VAL A 40 -4.83 18.79 -15.60
N ALA A 41 -4.25 17.85 -14.88
CA ALA A 41 -5.00 16.80 -14.19
C ALA A 41 -5.06 17.14 -12.70
N ILE A 42 -6.22 16.92 -12.08
CA ILE A 42 -6.38 17.09 -10.64
C ILE A 42 -6.83 15.78 -10.01
N LYS A 43 -6.07 15.32 -9.03
CA LYS A 43 -6.40 14.15 -8.21
C LYS A 43 -6.95 14.64 -6.88
N VAL A 44 -8.18 14.22 -6.55
CA VAL A 44 -8.87 14.55 -5.29
C VAL A 44 -8.93 13.29 -4.46
N VAL A 45 -8.23 13.29 -3.33
CA VAL A 45 -8.21 12.17 -2.38
C VAL A 45 -9.58 12.04 -1.72
N HIS A 46 -10.06 10.81 -1.54
CA HIS A 46 -11.35 10.60 -0.89
C HIS A 46 -11.39 11.22 0.51
N PRO A 47 -12.46 11.96 0.86
CA PRO A 47 -12.56 12.62 2.16
C PRO A 47 -12.39 11.69 3.36
N ASP A 48 -12.75 10.41 3.23
CA ASP A 48 -12.60 9.42 4.30
C ASP A 48 -11.14 9.15 4.64
N LEU A 49 -10.25 9.21 3.66
CA LEU A 49 -8.80 9.07 3.84
C LEU A 49 -8.15 10.38 4.29
N SER A 50 -8.75 11.52 3.95
CA SER A 50 -8.24 12.86 4.25
C SER A 50 -8.57 13.31 5.68
N CYS A 51 -9.04 12.42 6.54
CA CYS A 51 -9.45 12.73 7.90
C CYS A 51 -8.24 12.81 8.84
N GLY A 52 -8.06 13.96 9.48
CA GLY A 52 -7.08 14.17 10.55
C GLY A 52 -5.91 15.06 10.16
N GLU A 53 -5.44 15.83 11.14
CA GLU A 53 -4.34 16.79 10.97
C GLU A 53 -3.00 16.10 10.63
N GLY A 54 -2.81 14.87 11.11
CA GLY A 54 -1.61 14.06 10.83
C GLY A 54 -1.50 13.72 9.35
N PHE A 55 -2.58 13.24 8.73
CA PHE A 55 -2.62 12.94 7.31
C PHE A 55 -2.38 14.20 6.47
N GLU A 56 -3.07 15.31 6.77
CA GLU A 56 -2.90 16.56 6.03
C GLU A 56 -1.46 17.05 6.06
N ARG A 57 -0.81 17.02 7.23
CA ARG A 57 0.59 17.43 7.37
C ARG A 57 1.53 16.54 6.57
N ALA A 58 1.39 15.21 6.71
CA ALA A 58 2.19 14.25 5.96
C ALA A 58 2.00 14.41 4.45
N PHE A 59 0.75 14.56 4.00
CA PHE A 59 0.41 14.76 2.60
C PHE A 59 1.03 16.04 2.02
N ARG A 60 0.97 17.17 2.73
CA ARG A 60 1.58 18.43 2.30
C ARG A 60 3.10 18.32 2.16
N VAL A 61 3.77 17.78 3.17
CA VAL A 61 5.23 17.59 3.15
C VAL A 61 5.63 16.68 1.97
N ALA A 62 4.91 15.59 1.78
CA ALA A 62 5.18 14.63 0.72
C ALA A 62 4.89 15.19 -0.67
N ALA A 63 3.81 15.96 -0.85
CA ALA A 63 3.49 16.64 -2.10
C ALA A 63 4.53 17.73 -2.44
N GLU A 64 4.97 18.52 -1.46
CA GLU A 64 6.05 19.50 -1.61
C GLU A 64 7.35 18.84 -2.05
N HIS A 65 7.73 17.74 -1.41
CA HIS A 65 8.93 17.00 -1.79
C HIS A 65 8.80 16.42 -3.20
N GLY A 66 7.67 15.77 -3.52
CA GLY A 66 7.40 15.26 -4.88
C GLY A 66 7.45 16.38 -5.94
N ALA A 67 6.91 17.55 -5.63
CA ALA A 67 6.93 18.72 -6.51
C ALA A 67 8.34 19.29 -6.76
N SER A 68 9.31 19.01 -5.88
CA SER A 68 10.70 19.40 -6.10
C SER A 68 11.44 18.55 -7.12
N ILE A 69 10.92 17.36 -7.45
CA ILE A 69 11.56 16.40 -8.34
C ILE A 69 11.21 16.75 -9.80
N ARG A 70 12.24 16.89 -10.65
CA ARG A 70 12.10 17.10 -12.08
C ARG A 70 12.79 15.99 -12.84
N HIS A 71 12.04 15.19 -13.58
CA HIS A 71 12.56 14.12 -14.40
C HIS A 71 11.60 13.79 -15.56
N PRO A 72 12.09 13.48 -16.78
CA PRO A 72 11.25 13.24 -17.94
C PRO A 72 10.28 12.06 -17.82
N ASN A 73 10.53 11.13 -16.90
CA ASN A 73 9.66 9.99 -16.63
C ASN A 73 8.88 10.14 -15.30
N ILE A 74 8.78 11.34 -14.74
CA ILE A 74 7.97 11.66 -13.57
C ILE A 74 7.00 12.78 -13.96
N ALA A 75 5.72 12.60 -13.64
CA ALA A 75 4.70 13.62 -13.85
C ALA A 75 4.97 14.83 -12.93
N GLU A 76 4.96 16.02 -13.49
CA GLU A 76 5.18 17.24 -12.71
C GLU A 76 3.99 17.51 -11.78
N ILE A 77 4.28 17.85 -10.54
CA ILE A 77 3.31 18.37 -9.59
C ILE A 77 3.38 19.90 -9.68
N TYR A 78 2.23 20.53 -9.96
CA TYR A 78 2.13 21.97 -10.12
C TYR A 78 1.61 22.67 -8.86
N ASP A 79 0.67 22.01 -8.15
CA ASP A 79 0.03 22.58 -6.96
C ASP A 79 -0.60 21.49 -6.10
N TRP A 80 -0.87 21.78 -4.84
CA TRP A 80 -1.57 20.89 -3.92
C TRP A 80 -2.25 21.70 -2.81
N GLY A 81 -3.27 21.12 -2.22
CA GLY A 81 -3.98 21.80 -1.14
C GLY A 81 -5.15 21.00 -0.61
N ALA A 82 -6.06 21.70 0.04
CA ALA A 82 -7.31 21.16 0.54
C ALA A 82 -8.48 22.04 0.09
N ASP A 83 -9.59 21.42 -0.27
CA ASP A 83 -10.86 22.09 -0.57
C ASP A 83 -12.03 21.32 0.00
N GLN A 84 -13.22 21.94 0.06
CA GLN A 84 -14.43 21.27 0.46
C GLN A 84 -14.91 20.35 -0.68
N TRP A 85 -15.12 19.06 -0.38
CA TRP A 85 -15.64 18.09 -1.33
C TRP A 85 -16.86 17.40 -0.72
N ASN A 86 -18.05 17.63 -1.31
CA ASN A 86 -19.31 17.13 -0.73
C ASN A 86 -19.46 17.48 0.76
N GLN A 87 -19.21 18.74 1.13
CA GLN A 87 -19.25 19.28 2.50
C GLN A 87 -18.20 18.69 3.46
N ARG A 88 -17.23 17.93 2.96
CA ARG A 88 -16.12 17.39 3.73
C ARG A 88 -14.80 17.90 3.15
N LYS A 89 -13.81 18.10 3.99
CA LYS A 89 -12.47 18.48 3.56
C LYS A 89 -11.81 17.34 2.80
N ALA A 90 -11.26 17.59 1.63
CA ALA A 90 -10.48 16.65 0.83
C ALA A 90 -9.18 17.29 0.38
N MET A 91 -8.10 16.51 0.39
CA MET A 91 -6.82 16.90 -0.18
C MET A 91 -6.85 16.75 -1.69
N TYR A 92 -6.17 17.63 -2.41
CA TYR A 92 -6.01 17.54 -3.86
C TYR A 92 -4.56 17.79 -4.28
N VAL A 93 -4.17 17.22 -5.42
CA VAL A 93 -2.92 17.50 -6.12
C VAL A 93 -3.22 17.83 -7.57
N VAL A 94 -2.56 18.86 -8.09
CA VAL A 94 -2.63 19.28 -9.49
C VAL A 94 -1.35 18.84 -10.17
N VAL A 95 -1.48 18.04 -11.21
CA VAL A 95 -0.34 17.43 -11.91
C VAL A 95 -0.38 17.71 -13.40
N GLU A 96 0.71 17.43 -14.07
CA GLU A 96 0.83 17.44 -15.52
C GLU A 96 -0.31 16.62 -16.16
N HIS A 97 -0.94 17.22 -17.17
CA HIS A 97 -1.94 16.53 -18.00
C HIS A 97 -1.24 15.56 -18.95
N LEU A 98 -1.57 14.28 -18.87
CA LEU A 98 -0.99 13.22 -19.68
C LEU A 98 -2.09 12.61 -20.57
N GLY A 99 -2.11 12.98 -21.85
CA GLY A 99 -3.19 12.65 -22.79
C GLY A 99 -3.13 11.24 -23.37
N GLY A 100 -1.97 10.55 -23.29
CA GLY A 100 -1.77 9.21 -23.87
C GLY A 100 -2.50 8.08 -23.14
N GLY A 101 -3.02 8.33 -21.92
CA GLY A 101 -3.72 7.34 -21.11
C GLY A 101 -2.78 6.49 -20.24
N SER A 102 -3.35 5.73 -19.30
CA SER A 102 -2.59 4.86 -18.40
C SER A 102 -2.34 3.48 -19.01
N LEU A 103 -1.32 2.79 -18.50
CA LEU A 103 -1.10 1.38 -18.83
C LEU A 103 -2.29 0.52 -18.40
N ARG A 104 -3.03 0.90 -17.34
CA ARG A 104 -4.27 0.24 -16.92
C ARG A 104 -5.34 0.29 -18.01
N GLU A 105 -5.60 1.48 -18.58
CA GLU A 105 -6.55 1.65 -19.66
C GLU A 105 -6.17 0.85 -20.93
N TYR A 106 -4.87 0.67 -21.17
CA TYR A 106 -4.37 -0.17 -22.26
C TYR A 106 -4.72 -1.66 -22.01
N LEU A 107 -4.47 -2.14 -20.78
CA LEU A 107 -4.73 -3.53 -20.40
C LEU A 107 -6.23 -3.86 -20.32
N ASP A 108 -7.05 -2.94 -19.82
CA ASP A 108 -8.52 -3.12 -19.71
C ASP A 108 -9.22 -3.31 -21.06
N ARG A 109 -8.54 -2.96 -22.16
CA ARG A 109 -9.00 -3.23 -23.52
C ARG A 109 -8.57 -4.60 -24.04
N GLY A 110 -8.06 -5.48 -23.17
CA GLY A 110 -7.56 -6.79 -23.54
C GLY A 110 -6.26 -6.76 -24.33
N ARG A 111 -5.52 -5.64 -24.32
CA ARG A 111 -4.22 -5.51 -25.00
C ARG A 111 -3.10 -5.93 -24.06
N THR A 112 -2.06 -6.55 -24.62
CA THR A 112 -0.84 -6.92 -23.89
C THR A 112 0.38 -6.35 -24.60
N LEU A 113 1.45 -6.12 -23.83
CA LEU A 113 2.73 -5.67 -24.36
C LEU A 113 3.57 -6.86 -24.83
N SER A 114 4.30 -6.67 -25.92
CA SER A 114 5.41 -7.57 -26.24
C SER A 114 6.54 -7.44 -25.21
N PRO A 115 7.43 -8.44 -25.06
CA PRO A 115 8.57 -8.34 -24.15
C PRO A 115 9.43 -7.09 -24.38
N SER A 116 9.63 -6.68 -25.65
CA SER A 116 10.39 -5.46 -25.97
C SER A 116 9.68 -4.17 -25.55
N GLN A 117 8.35 -4.12 -25.65
CA GLN A 117 7.56 -2.98 -25.18
C GLN A 117 7.53 -2.92 -23.66
N ALA A 118 7.34 -4.06 -22.99
CA ALA A 118 7.39 -4.15 -21.53
C ALA A 118 8.78 -3.72 -20.99
N LEU A 119 9.84 -4.05 -21.70
CA LEU A 119 11.20 -3.59 -21.38
C LEU A 119 11.30 -2.06 -21.40
N VAL A 120 10.73 -1.37 -22.40
CA VAL A 120 10.74 0.10 -22.47
C VAL A 120 9.98 0.70 -21.28
N VAL A 121 8.78 0.18 -20.99
CA VAL A 121 7.99 0.58 -19.81
C VAL A 121 8.79 0.38 -18.51
N GLY A 122 9.43 -0.78 -18.37
CA GLY A 122 10.28 -1.09 -17.21
C GLY A 122 11.47 -0.15 -17.06
N LEU A 123 12.17 0.16 -18.16
CA LEU A 123 13.31 1.07 -18.18
C LEU A 123 12.92 2.48 -17.75
N ASP A 124 11.84 3.02 -18.32
CA ASP A 124 11.38 4.37 -18.01
C ASP A 124 10.90 4.47 -16.57
N THR A 125 10.21 3.45 -16.06
CA THR A 125 9.83 3.36 -14.65
C THR A 125 11.05 3.23 -13.73
N CYS A 126 12.04 2.42 -14.08
CA CYS A 126 13.28 2.30 -13.29
C CYS A 126 14.05 3.62 -13.19
N LYS A 127 14.11 4.41 -14.28
CA LYS A 127 14.72 5.76 -14.26
C LYS A 127 14.00 6.69 -13.28
N ALA A 128 12.67 6.68 -13.28
CA ALA A 128 11.86 7.45 -12.35
C ALA A 128 12.09 6.99 -10.91
N LEU A 129 12.00 5.69 -10.64
CA LEU A 129 12.19 5.11 -9.31
C LEU A 129 13.60 5.36 -8.76
N ASP A 130 14.65 5.28 -9.60
CA ASP A 130 16.01 5.57 -9.16
C ASP A 130 16.15 7.01 -8.65
N VAL A 131 15.52 7.98 -9.32
CA VAL A 131 15.51 9.37 -8.85
C VAL A 131 14.72 9.51 -7.56
N ILE A 132 13.53 8.91 -7.46
CA ILE A 132 12.67 8.93 -6.28
C ILE A 132 13.41 8.36 -5.06
N HIS A 133 14.02 7.17 -5.23
CA HIS A 133 14.74 6.48 -4.15
C HIS A 133 15.99 7.23 -3.70
N ARG A 134 16.72 7.89 -4.60
CA ARG A 134 17.88 8.75 -4.23
C ARG A 134 17.47 9.98 -3.44
N GLN A 135 16.24 10.45 -3.57
CA GLN A 135 15.69 11.54 -2.77
C GLN A 135 15.15 11.05 -1.42
N GLY A 136 15.35 9.76 -1.09
CA GLY A 136 14.85 9.17 0.15
C GLY A 136 13.34 8.92 0.16
N LEU A 137 12.67 9.01 -1.00
CA LEU A 137 11.24 8.72 -1.12
C LEU A 137 11.03 7.27 -1.57
N VAL A 138 9.89 6.72 -1.18
CA VAL A 138 9.32 5.47 -1.69
C VAL A 138 8.04 5.84 -2.42
N HIS A 139 7.79 5.22 -3.59
CA HIS A 139 6.55 5.47 -4.33
C HIS A 139 5.35 4.82 -3.64
N GLY A 140 5.47 3.54 -3.28
CA GLY A 140 4.49 2.78 -2.50
C GLY A 140 3.26 2.30 -3.28
N ASP A 141 3.02 2.78 -4.53
CA ASP A 141 1.86 2.42 -5.34
C ASP A 141 2.21 2.26 -6.83
N ILE A 142 3.26 1.49 -7.15
CA ILE A 142 3.58 1.17 -8.53
C ILE A 142 2.62 0.12 -9.08
N ARG A 143 1.83 0.52 -10.06
CA ARG A 143 0.81 -0.31 -10.72
C ARG A 143 0.44 0.27 -12.08
N PRO A 144 -0.26 -0.45 -12.97
CA PRO A 144 -0.57 0.06 -14.31
C PRO A 144 -1.32 1.40 -14.36
N SER A 145 -2.09 1.75 -13.32
CA SER A 145 -2.82 3.03 -13.27
C SER A 145 -1.95 4.23 -12.93
N THR A 146 -0.77 4.03 -12.29
CA THR A 146 0.18 5.09 -11.97
C THR A 146 1.29 5.24 -13.01
N LEU A 147 1.25 4.42 -14.06
CA LEU A 147 2.11 4.50 -15.22
C LEU A 147 1.34 5.10 -16.39
N VAL A 148 1.53 6.38 -16.66
CA VAL A 148 0.71 7.17 -17.59
C VAL A 148 1.58 7.71 -18.72
N PHE A 149 1.05 7.69 -19.94
CA PHE A 149 1.74 8.19 -21.14
C PHE A 149 1.32 9.62 -21.43
N GLY A 150 2.30 10.45 -21.74
CA GLY A 150 2.06 11.80 -22.22
C GLY A 150 1.66 11.83 -23.70
N ASP A 151 1.32 13.04 -24.20
CA ASP A 151 1.06 13.27 -25.63
C ASP A 151 2.33 13.08 -26.49
N ASP A 152 3.50 13.07 -25.86
CA ASP A 152 4.80 12.75 -26.44
C ASP A 152 5.13 11.25 -26.44
N GLU A 153 4.16 10.40 -26.14
CA GLU A 153 4.26 8.94 -26.00
C GLU A 153 5.25 8.45 -24.93
N ARG A 154 5.80 9.36 -24.12
CA ARG A 154 6.70 9.00 -23.03
C ARG A 154 5.91 8.59 -21.79
N LEU A 155 6.39 7.53 -21.15
CA LEU A 155 5.85 7.10 -19.88
C LEU A 155 6.31 8.01 -18.75
N ARG A 156 5.35 8.37 -17.89
CA ARG A 156 5.59 9.08 -16.64
C ARG A 156 4.96 8.34 -15.47
N VAL A 157 5.71 8.28 -14.38
CA VAL A 157 5.21 7.79 -13.09
C VAL A 157 4.47 8.95 -12.42
N THR A 158 3.22 8.72 -12.04
CA THR A 158 2.39 9.70 -11.32
C THR A 158 2.42 9.43 -9.81
N ASP A 159 1.78 10.27 -9.01
CA ASP A 159 1.56 10.08 -7.57
C ASP A 159 2.84 10.11 -6.70
N VAL A 160 3.93 10.67 -7.20
CA VAL A 160 5.22 10.71 -6.53
C VAL A 160 5.16 11.54 -5.23
N GLY A 161 5.68 10.98 -4.16
CA GLY A 161 5.69 11.58 -2.82
C GLY A 161 4.39 11.30 -2.06
N TYR A 162 3.30 11.95 -2.44
CA TYR A 162 2.02 11.83 -1.71
C TYR A 162 1.33 10.47 -1.86
N GLY A 163 1.62 9.72 -2.91
CA GLY A 163 1.07 8.38 -3.14
C GLY A 163 1.35 7.42 -1.99
N ASN A 164 2.56 7.45 -1.44
CA ASN A 164 2.91 6.63 -0.29
C ASN A 164 2.06 6.98 0.95
N VAL A 165 1.83 8.28 1.21
CA VAL A 165 1.00 8.72 2.36
C VAL A 165 -0.44 8.24 2.22
N VAL A 166 -0.99 8.26 1.00
CA VAL A 166 -2.33 7.74 0.72
C VAL A 166 -2.35 6.22 0.89
N CYS A 167 -1.33 5.52 0.40
CA CYS A 167 -1.15 4.09 0.59
C CYS A 167 -1.06 3.71 2.08
N ASP A 168 -0.23 4.39 2.85
CA ASP A 168 -0.09 4.13 4.29
C ASP A 168 -1.43 4.27 5.01
N ALA A 169 -2.23 5.30 4.66
CA ALA A 169 -3.57 5.49 5.22
C ALA A 169 -4.52 4.33 4.85
N LEU A 170 -4.44 3.81 3.62
CA LEU A 170 -5.24 2.66 3.17
C LEU A 170 -4.79 1.35 3.84
N TRP A 171 -3.49 1.19 4.11
CA TRP A 171 -2.93 0.00 4.75
C TRP A 171 -3.02 0.03 6.28
N ALA A 172 -3.29 1.19 6.88
CA ALA A 172 -3.49 1.32 8.33
C ALA A 172 -4.62 0.42 8.83
N GLU A 173 -5.68 0.23 8.02
CA GLU A 173 -6.78 -0.68 8.30
C GLU A 173 -6.78 -1.84 7.28
N ARG A 174 -6.02 -2.89 7.56
CA ARG A 174 -5.84 -4.05 6.66
C ARG A 174 -7.15 -4.68 6.17
N ALA A 175 -8.20 -4.63 6.99
CA ALA A 175 -9.52 -5.12 6.63
C ALA A 175 -10.17 -4.34 5.46
N HIS A 176 -9.75 -3.11 5.24
CA HIS A 176 -10.28 -2.24 4.19
C HIS A 176 -9.40 -2.15 2.95
N VAL A 177 -8.25 -2.86 2.94
CA VAL A 177 -7.39 -2.91 1.75
C VAL A 177 -8.13 -3.59 0.60
N SER A 178 -8.33 -2.86 -0.48
CA SER A 178 -8.98 -3.42 -1.67
C SER A 178 -8.11 -4.46 -2.36
N ASN A 179 -8.73 -5.43 -3.04
CA ASN A 179 -8.01 -6.42 -3.84
C ASN A 179 -7.14 -5.75 -4.92
N ALA A 180 -7.59 -4.61 -5.47
CA ALA A 180 -6.84 -3.85 -6.47
C ALA A 180 -5.49 -3.32 -5.96
N LEU A 181 -5.41 -2.90 -4.69
CA LEU A 181 -4.16 -2.53 -4.03
C LEU A 181 -3.32 -3.75 -3.67
N ALA A 182 -3.96 -4.79 -3.14
CA ALA A 182 -3.29 -6.03 -2.77
C ALA A 182 -2.58 -6.70 -3.94
N MET A 183 -3.10 -6.53 -5.17
CA MET A 183 -2.52 -7.14 -6.37
C MET A 183 -1.06 -6.76 -6.64
N TYR A 184 -0.61 -5.58 -6.21
CA TYR A 184 0.77 -5.11 -6.45
C TYR A 184 1.61 -5.00 -5.17
N ALA A 185 1.05 -5.33 -4.03
CA ALA A 185 1.76 -5.29 -2.76
C ALA A 185 2.95 -6.26 -2.75
N SER A 186 4.06 -5.85 -2.16
CA SER A 186 5.22 -6.72 -1.94
C SER A 186 4.97 -7.68 -0.77
N PRO A 187 5.74 -8.79 -0.64
CA PRO A 187 5.62 -9.71 0.49
C PRO A 187 5.79 -9.02 1.84
N GLU A 188 6.78 -8.14 1.98
CA GLU A 188 7.05 -7.39 3.23
C GLU A 188 5.93 -6.41 3.58
N LEU A 189 5.27 -5.83 2.58
CA LEU A 189 4.09 -5.01 2.81
C LEU A 189 2.90 -5.88 3.26
N ALA A 190 2.72 -7.04 2.64
CA ALA A 190 1.67 -7.99 3.01
C ALA A 190 1.85 -8.54 4.43
N GLU A 191 3.07 -8.84 4.82
CA GLU A 191 3.41 -9.52 6.08
C GLU A 191 3.58 -8.52 7.24
N PHE A 192 4.34 -7.44 7.01
CA PHE A 192 4.76 -6.52 8.06
C PHE A 192 4.15 -5.12 7.94
N GLY A 193 3.49 -4.79 6.83
CA GLY A 193 2.97 -3.44 6.57
C GLY A 193 4.07 -2.42 6.25
N VAL A 194 5.24 -2.87 5.79
CA VAL A 194 6.40 -2.01 5.55
C VAL A 194 6.54 -1.70 4.06
N HIS A 195 6.54 -0.41 3.73
CA HIS A 195 6.90 0.08 2.41
C HIS A 195 8.41 0.34 2.31
N GLY A 196 8.98 0.05 1.14
CA GLY A 196 10.39 0.32 0.89
C GLY A 196 10.75 0.35 -0.59
N PRO A 197 11.94 0.89 -0.95
CA PRO A 197 12.38 0.99 -2.35
C PRO A 197 12.39 -0.35 -3.10
N LYS A 198 12.67 -1.44 -2.40
CA LYS A 198 12.64 -2.79 -2.95
C LYS A 198 11.22 -3.33 -3.15
N GLY A 199 10.24 -2.78 -2.43
CA GLY A 199 8.81 -3.01 -2.64
C GLY A 199 8.34 -2.43 -3.97
N ASP A 200 8.78 -1.21 -4.33
CA ASP A 200 8.49 -0.60 -5.63
C ASP A 200 9.04 -1.44 -6.80
N VAL A 201 10.22 -2.03 -6.63
CA VAL A 201 10.81 -2.94 -7.65
C VAL A 201 9.97 -4.21 -7.80
N TYR A 202 9.49 -4.78 -6.71
CA TYR A 202 8.60 -5.94 -6.73
C TYR A 202 7.26 -5.61 -7.41
N ALA A 203 6.66 -4.47 -7.07
CA ALA A 203 5.42 -3.99 -7.68
C ALA A 203 5.59 -3.72 -9.18
N LEU A 204 6.73 -3.17 -9.61
CA LEU A 204 7.07 -3.02 -11.02
C LEU A 204 7.20 -4.39 -11.73
N CYS A 205 7.82 -5.38 -11.08
CA CYS A 205 7.90 -6.73 -11.64
C CYS A 205 6.51 -7.32 -11.89
N LEU A 206 5.58 -7.22 -10.92
CA LEU A 206 4.18 -7.64 -11.09
C LEU A 206 3.49 -6.89 -12.22
N THR A 207 3.67 -5.57 -12.30
CA THR A 207 3.10 -4.72 -13.35
C THR A 207 3.58 -5.12 -14.74
N LEU A 208 4.88 -5.42 -14.91
CA LEU A 208 5.45 -5.87 -16.19
C LEU A 208 4.94 -7.26 -16.57
N LEU A 209 4.84 -8.18 -15.62
CA LEU A 209 4.29 -9.53 -15.87
C LEU A 209 2.82 -9.45 -16.28
N GLU A 210 2.02 -8.66 -15.59
CA GLU A 210 0.61 -8.42 -15.99
C GLU A 210 0.53 -7.82 -17.38
N SER A 211 1.36 -6.81 -17.69
CA SER A 211 1.31 -6.15 -18.99
C SER A 211 1.65 -7.07 -20.16
N MET A 212 2.42 -8.13 -19.94
CA MET A 212 2.74 -9.13 -20.96
C MET A 212 1.79 -10.32 -20.99
N LYS A 213 1.21 -10.70 -19.85
CA LYS A 213 0.40 -11.92 -19.72
C LYS A 213 -1.09 -11.65 -19.55
N GLY A 214 -1.49 -10.40 -19.27
CA GLY A 214 -2.87 -10.01 -19.00
C GLY A 214 -3.39 -10.39 -17.60
N THR A 215 -2.57 -11.02 -16.77
CA THR A 215 -2.93 -11.45 -15.41
C THR A 215 -1.82 -11.15 -14.44
N VAL A 216 -2.19 -10.74 -13.21
CA VAL A 216 -1.24 -10.48 -12.13
C VAL A 216 -0.85 -11.81 -11.48
N PRO A 217 0.46 -12.11 -11.32
CA PRO A 217 0.88 -13.27 -10.54
C PRO A 217 0.36 -13.25 -9.11
N PHE A 218 0.03 -14.43 -8.59
CA PHE A 218 -0.48 -14.63 -7.23
C PHE A 218 -1.85 -14.02 -6.96
N ALA A 219 -2.55 -13.48 -7.96
CA ALA A 219 -3.91 -13.00 -7.77
C ALA A 219 -4.81 -14.12 -7.23
N GLY A 220 -5.53 -13.84 -6.16
CA GLY A 220 -6.51 -14.72 -5.55
C GLY A 220 -7.91 -14.11 -5.59
N ASP A 221 -8.90 -14.88 -5.18
CA ASP A 221 -10.30 -14.45 -5.17
C ASP A 221 -10.62 -13.41 -4.09
N SER A 222 -9.69 -13.19 -3.16
CA SER A 222 -9.80 -12.20 -2.10
C SER A 222 -8.49 -11.47 -1.86
N THR A 223 -8.54 -10.34 -1.16
CA THR A 223 -7.37 -9.58 -0.70
C THR A 223 -6.42 -10.47 0.12
N VAL A 224 -6.96 -11.23 1.07
CA VAL A 224 -6.17 -12.12 1.94
C VAL A 224 -5.49 -13.23 1.12
N ALA A 225 -6.24 -13.87 0.21
CA ALA A 225 -5.67 -14.90 -0.67
C ALA A 225 -4.55 -14.34 -1.56
N THR A 226 -4.77 -13.15 -2.14
CA THR A 226 -3.78 -12.47 -2.98
C THR A 226 -2.50 -12.16 -2.21
N LEU A 227 -2.60 -11.67 -0.97
CA LEU A 227 -1.45 -11.35 -0.14
C LEU A 227 -0.71 -12.61 0.32
N SER A 228 -1.43 -13.61 0.84
CA SER A 228 -0.83 -14.84 1.35
C SER A 228 -0.18 -15.70 0.24
N ASN A 229 -0.71 -15.65 -0.98
CA ASN A 229 -0.16 -16.42 -2.11
C ASN A 229 1.26 -16.04 -2.49
N ARG A 230 1.76 -14.86 -2.12
CA ARG A 230 3.10 -14.36 -2.50
C ARG A 230 4.15 -14.44 -1.40
N VAL A 231 3.73 -14.54 -0.14
CA VAL A 231 4.68 -14.61 0.98
C VAL A 231 5.55 -15.87 0.88
N GLY A 232 6.86 -15.69 0.92
CA GLY A 232 7.83 -16.78 0.83
C GLY A 232 7.89 -17.54 -0.51
N ARG A 233 7.14 -17.11 -1.54
CA ARG A 233 7.08 -17.80 -2.83
C ARG A 233 7.87 -17.07 -3.91
N LEU A 234 8.51 -17.85 -4.78
CA LEU A 234 9.19 -17.33 -5.96
C LEU A 234 8.18 -16.85 -7.01
N MET A 235 8.50 -15.74 -7.67
CA MET A 235 7.69 -15.20 -8.76
C MET A 235 7.54 -16.22 -9.88
N PRO A 236 6.30 -16.54 -10.31
CA PRO A 236 6.09 -17.49 -11.40
C PRO A 236 6.36 -16.82 -12.75
N VAL A 237 7.62 -16.74 -13.13
CA VAL A 237 8.06 -16.17 -14.41
C VAL A 237 8.17 -17.27 -15.46
N SER A 238 7.51 -17.08 -16.61
CA SER A 238 7.53 -18.04 -17.69
C SER A 238 8.80 -17.91 -18.55
N ALA A 239 9.39 -19.04 -18.93
CA ALA A 239 10.60 -19.07 -19.77
C ALA A 239 10.37 -18.49 -21.18
N ASP A 240 9.13 -18.41 -21.66
CA ASP A 240 8.77 -17.81 -22.95
C ASP A 240 9.00 -16.29 -23.00
N LEU A 241 9.24 -15.63 -21.86
CA LEU A 241 9.69 -14.24 -21.79
C LEU A 241 11.16 -14.07 -22.19
N GLY A 242 11.85 -15.16 -22.49
CA GLY A 242 13.22 -15.16 -23.00
C GLY A 242 14.20 -14.43 -22.09
N PRO A 243 14.97 -13.44 -22.60
CA PRO A 243 15.98 -12.72 -21.82
C PRO A 243 15.43 -11.98 -20.60
N LEU A 244 14.14 -11.63 -20.61
CA LEU A 244 13.51 -10.96 -19.46
C LEU A 244 13.21 -11.89 -18.30
N ALA A 245 13.09 -13.21 -18.52
CA ALA A 245 12.68 -14.15 -17.49
C ALA A 245 13.59 -14.07 -16.25
N ALA A 246 14.89 -14.25 -16.41
CA ALA A 246 15.83 -14.21 -15.29
C ALA A 246 15.90 -12.84 -14.58
N VAL A 247 15.70 -11.76 -15.33
CA VAL A 247 15.68 -10.39 -14.79
C VAL A 247 14.45 -10.19 -13.91
N LEU A 248 13.27 -10.62 -14.38
CA LEU A 248 12.01 -10.52 -13.63
C LEU A 248 11.98 -11.47 -12.43
N GLU A 249 12.53 -12.70 -12.56
CA GLU A 249 12.67 -13.61 -11.41
C GLU A 249 13.46 -12.98 -10.27
N ARG A 250 14.56 -12.29 -10.55
CA ARG A 250 15.35 -11.63 -9.53
C ARG A 250 14.65 -10.39 -8.98
N ALA A 251 13.99 -9.58 -9.80
CA ALA A 251 13.21 -8.43 -9.35
C ALA A 251 12.05 -8.85 -8.45
N GLY A 252 11.46 -10.03 -8.67
CA GLY A 252 10.35 -10.61 -7.93
C GLY A 252 10.75 -11.57 -6.79
N ARG A 253 12.00 -11.55 -6.29
CA ARG A 253 12.42 -12.38 -5.15
C ARG A 253 11.59 -12.05 -3.90
N PRO A 254 11.25 -13.07 -3.07
CA PRO A 254 10.47 -12.84 -1.86
C PRO A 254 11.17 -11.90 -0.87
N LEU A 255 12.47 -12.07 -0.65
CA LEU A 255 13.27 -11.26 0.26
C LEU A 255 13.74 -9.98 -0.42
N PRO A 256 13.54 -8.79 0.17
CA PRO A 256 13.94 -7.50 -0.42
C PRO A 256 15.44 -7.41 -0.75
N GLU A 257 16.31 -7.97 0.09
CA GLU A 257 17.78 -7.97 -0.08
C GLU A 257 18.23 -8.70 -1.33
N ASP A 258 17.50 -9.71 -1.77
CA ASP A 258 17.81 -10.50 -2.97
C ASP A 258 17.38 -9.80 -4.26
N ARG A 259 16.54 -8.75 -4.16
CA ARG A 259 16.05 -7.99 -5.32
C ARG A 259 17.08 -6.98 -5.80
N TYR A 260 16.89 -6.54 -7.02
CA TYR A 260 17.57 -5.36 -7.54
C TYR A 260 17.14 -4.07 -6.79
N SER A 261 18.03 -3.08 -6.75
CA SER A 261 17.60 -1.67 -6.67
C SER A 261 16.99 -1.23 -8.02
N ALA A 262 16.31 -0.09 -8.07
CA ALA A 262 15.76 0.45 -9.31
C ALA A 262 16.84 0.64 -10.39
N ALA A 263 18.01 1.17 -10.02
CA ALA A 263 19.14 1.34 -10.90
C ALA A 263 19.70 0.02 -11.43
N GLU A 264 19.82 -0.99 -10.58
CA GLU A 264 20.29 -2.34 -10.97
C GLU A 264 19.29 -3.03 -11.88
N PHE A 265 17.99 -2.90 -11.59
CA PHE A 265 16.93 -3.45 -12.42
C PHE A 265 16.96 -2.82 -13.82
N GLY A 266 17.06 -1.47 -13.88
CA GLY A 266 17.22 -0.76 -15.15
C GLY A 266 18.44 -1.25 -15.96
N ARG A 267 19.60 -1.44 -15.33
CA ARG A 267 20.80 -2.00 -16.00
C ARG A 267 20.58 -3.43 -16.50
N ALA A 268 19.93 -4.28 -15.71
CA ALA A 268 19.62 -5.64 -16.12
C ALA A 268 18.65 -5.68 -17.31
N LEU A 269 17.66 -4.77 -17.34
CA LEU A 269 16.77 -4.60 -18.49
C LEU A 269 17.52 -4.16 -19.75
N VAL A 270 18.48 -3.21 -19.64
CA VAL A 270 19.33 -2.81 -20.78
C VAL A 270 20.12 -3.99 -21.34
N GLN A 271 20.70 -4.81 -20.48
CA GLN A 271 21.42 -6.02 -20.91
C GLN A 271 20.50 -7.03 -21.59
N ALA A 272 19.27 -7.20 -21.11
CA ALA A 272 18.28 -8.06 -21.75
C ALA A 272 17.84 -7.53 -23.12
N ALA A 273 17.82 -6.19 -23.31
CA ALA A 273 17.44 -5.54 -24.56
C ALA A 273 18.31 -5.96 -25.75
N GLU A 274 19.60 -6.25 -25.52
CA GLU A 274 20.52 -6.68 -26.57
C GLU A 274 20.07 -7.97 -27.31
N LYS A 275 19.26 -8.78 -26.62
CA LYS A 275 18.77 -10.07 -27.11
C LYS A 275 17.29 -10.04 -27.54
N LEU A 276 16.66 -8.87 -27.47
CA LEU A 276 15.26 -8.68 -27.85
C LEU A 276 15.15 -7.93 -29.18
N PRO A 277 14.09 -8.18 -29.98
CA PRO A 277 13.81 -7.37 -31.16
C PRO A 277 13.53 -5.91 -30.77
N ARG A 278 13.73 -4.99 -31.71
CA ARG A 278 13.37 -3.57 -31.51
C ARG A 278 11.90 -3.46 -31.12
N PRO A 279 11.57 -2.67 -30.09
CA PRO A 279 10.18 -2.49 -29.67
C PRO A 279 9.40 -1.76 -30.78
N ALA A 280 8.23 -2.30 -31.13
CA ALA A 280 7.27 -1.55 -31.92
C ALA A 280 6.66 -0.42 -31.04
N PRO A 281 6.20 0.70 -31.63
CA PRO A 281 5.45 1.71 -30.91
C PRO A 281 4.29 1.07 -30.14
N ILE A 282 4.03 1.56 -28.93
CA ILE A 282 2.85 1.15 -28.17
C ILE A 282 1.69 1.94 -28.76
N ASN A 283 0.73 1.25 -29.40
CA ASN A 283 -0.47 1.90 -29.91
C ASN A 283 -1.35 2.31 -28.73
N LEU A 284 -0.99 3.41 -28.10
CA LEU A 284 -1.76 3.99 -27.01
C LEU A 284 -3.15 4.35 -27.56
N PRO A 285 -4.22 4.05 -26.83
CA PRO A 285 -5.50 4.58 -27.17
C PRO A 285 -5.37 6.11 -27.05
N ASN A 286 -5.51 6.85 -28.13
CA ASN A 286 -5.68 8.29 -28.10
C ASN A 286 -6.97 8.61 -27.35
N PHE A 287 -6.89 8.60 -26.04
CA PHE A 287 -7.87 9.18 -25.14
C PHE A 287 -7.58 10.66 -24.92
N GLY A 288 -7.23 11.33 -25.98
CA GLY A 288 -7.48 12.72 -26.00
C GLY A 288 -8.98 12.91 -25.90
N LEU A 289 -9.52 13.11 -24.71
CA LEU A 289 -10.82 13.79 -24.57
C LEU A 289 -10.86 15.06 -25.42
N PHE A 290 -9.72 15.43 -26.01
CA PHE A 290 -9.46 16.62 -26.78
C PHE A 290 -8.85 16.36 -28.17
N GLY A 291 -8.69 15.09 -28.55
CA GLY A 291 -7.99 14.76 -29.78
C GLY A 291 -8.93 14.64 -30.97
N ASP A 292 -8.96 15.67 -31.78
CA ASP A 292 -8.90 15.46 -33.22
C ASP A 292 -7.49 14.98 -33.56
N ALA A 293 -7.35 14.18 -34.61
CA ALA A 293 -6.10 13.58 -35.09
C ALA A 293 -4.94 14.58 -35.39
N SER A 294 -5.03 15.80 -34.96
CA SER A 294 -4.07 16.90 -35.15
C SER A 294 -3.47 17.48 -33.86
N GLY A 295 -3.73 16.84 -32.69
CA GLY A 295 -3.00 17.21 -31.46
C GLY A 295 -3.19 18.64 -30.93
N SER A 296 -4.20 19.38 -31.42
CA SER A 296 -4.48 20.72 -30.94
C SER A 296 -5.58 20.73 -29.90
N ILE A 297 -5.21 20.98 -28.65
CA ILE A 297 -6.16 21.21 -27.56
C ILE A 297 -6.92 22.51 -27.81
N ALA A 298 -8.22 22.45 -28.09
CA ALA A 298 -9.04 23.64 -28.22
C ALA A 298 -9.15 24.35 -26.85
N ARG A 299 -8.66 25.57 -26.76
CA ARG A 299 -8.85 26.39 -25.57
C ARG A 299 -10.34 26.70 -25.36
N PRO A 300 -10.85 26.67 -24.13
CA PRO A 300 -12.22 27.08 -23.87
C PRO A 300 -12.43 28.56 -24.32
N ASN A 301 -13.61 28.86 -24.89
CA ASN A 301 -14.02 30.23 -25.16
C ASN A 301 -14.30 30.93 -23.82
N LEU A 302 -13.29 31.54 -23.26
CA LEU A 302 -13.39 32.38 -22.09
C LEU A 302 -13.77 33.81 -22.50
N PRO A 303 -14.59 34.49 -21.69
CA PRO A 303 -14.78 35.92 -21.87
C PRO A 303 -13.42 36.65 -21.81
N PRO A 304 -13.24 37.76 -22.51
CA PRO A 304 -11.97 38.47 -22.51
C PRO A 304 -11.54 38.80 -21.08
N PRO A 305 -10.24 38.66 -20.77
CA PRO A 305 -9.74 38.90 -19.43
C PRO A 305 -10.10 40.31 -18.97
N VAL A 306 -10.65 40.41 -17.78
CA VAL A 306 -10.79 41.70 -17.10
C VAL A 306 -9.39 42.27 -16.97
N PRO A 307 -9.14 43.56 -17.36
CA PRO A 307 -7.80 44.13 -17.30
C PRO A 307 -7.22 43.94 -15.89
N ALA A 308 -6.11 43.25 -15.80
CA ALA A 308 -5.41 43.05 -14.54
C ALA A 308 -5.08 44.42 -13.94
N VAL A 309 -5.54 44.68 -12.73
CA VAL A 309 -5.04 45.81 -11.93
C VAL A 309 -3.53 45.56 -11.79
N ALA A 310 -2.74 46.48 -12.33
CA ALA A 310 -1.29 46.37 -12.28
C ALA A 310 -0.83 46.18 -10.83
N PRO A 311 0.05 45.20 -10.55
CA PRO A 311 0.60 45.04 -9.23
C PRO A 311 1.31 46.33 -8.80
N PRO A 312 1.27 46.71 -7.51
CA PRO A 312 1.98 47.87 -7.01
C PRO A 312 3.46 47.70 -7.34
N LYS A 313 4.09 48.78 -7.89
CA LYS A 313 5.52 48.85 -8.17
C LYS A 313 6.30 48.34 -6.96
N PRO A 314 7.23 47.39 -7.12
CA PRO A 314 8.09 46.98 -6.01
C PRO A 314 8.85 48.19 -5.48
N ALA A 315 8.94 48.31 -4.17
CA ALA A 315 9.80 49.27 -3.49
C ALA A 315 11.25 49.05 -3.95
N PRO A 316 12.08 50.13 -4.02
CA PRO A 316 13.44 49.99 -4.49
C PRO A 316 14.18 48.96 -3.61
N GLU A 317 14.73 47.92 -4.23
CA GLU A 317 15.58 46.94 -3.60
C GLU A 317 16.78 47.67 -2.96
N THR A 318 16.90 47.55 -1.66
CA THR A 318 18.13 47.90 -0.94
C THR A 318 19.17 46.85 -1.33
N THR A 319 20.01 47.22 -2.29
CA THR A 319 21.18 46.41 -2.67
C THR A 319 22.09 46.29 -1.47
N VAL A 320 22.10 45.11 -0.85
CA VAL A 320 23.13 44.76 0.12
C VAL A 320 24.41 44.54 -0.68
N TYR A 321 25.34 45.52 -0.61
CA TYR A 321 26.67 45.40 -1.20
C TYR A 321 27.44 44.30 -0.47
N VAL A 322 27.76 43.22 -1.17
CA VAL A 322 28.68 42.19 -0.71
C VAL A 322 30.01 42.42 -1.41
N PRO A 323 31.06 42.85 -0.70
CA PRO A 323 32.36 43.08 -1.36
C PRO A 323 32.96 41.75 -1.84
N THR A 324 33.55 41.80 -3.04
CA THR A 324 34.24 40.65 -3.65
C THR A 324 35.55 40.33 -2.88
N ALA A 325 36.04 39.09 -3.00
CA ALA A 325 37.26 38.61 -2.35
C ALA A 325 38.53 39.46 -2.71
N GLU A 326 38.50 40.19 -3.82
CA GLU A 326 39.60 41.12 -4.22
C GLU A 326 39.60 42.42 -3.42
N GLU A 327 38.42 42.94 -3.02
CA GLU A 327 38.34 44.16 -2.23
C GLU A 327 38.67 43.95 -0.74
N MET A 328 38.61 42.73 -0.24
CA MET A 328 39.04 42.40 1.13
C MET A 328 40.56 42.20 1.27
N GLY A 329 41.32 42.16 0.17
CA GLY A 329 42.78 41.96 0.16
C GLY A 329 43.63 43.22 0.39
N ALA A 330 43.01 44.40 0.46
CA ALA A 330 43.74 45.68 0.55
C ALA A 330 43.67 46.37 1.94
N ALA A 331 43.33 45.64 2.98
CA ALA A 331 43.42 46.18 4.35
C ALA A 331 44.84 46.09 4.85
N GLN A 332 45.43 47.23 5.01
CA GLN A 332 46.76 47.62 5.41
C GLN A 332 47.38 46.79 6.54
N THR A 333 48.60 46.29 6.31
CA THR A 333 49.52 45.81 7.31
C THR A 333 49.81 46.91 8.33
N PRO A 334 49.73 46.65 9.64
CA PRO A 334 50.20 47.60 10.64
C PRO A 334 51.73 47.70 10.58
N PRO A 335 52.29 48.92 10.83
CA PRO A 335 53.74 49.14 10.80
C PRO A 335 54.44 48.31 11.93
N PRO A 336 55.75 47.93 11.73
CA PRO A 336 56.49 47.17 12.70
C PRO A 336 56.71 47.97 13.99
N PRO A 337 56.74 47.26 15.13
CA PRO A 337 57.02 47.93 16.42
C PRO A 337 58.43 48.48 16.46
N VAL A 338 58.51 49.75 16.82
CA VAL A 338 59.77 50.42 17.11
C VAL A 338 60.28 49.92 18.48
N GLU A 339 61.49 49.34 18.51
CA GLU A 339 62.19 49.00 19.75
C GLU A 339 62.62 50.28 20.51
N PRO A 340 62.33 50.40 21.82
CA PRO A 340 62.92 51.43 22.64
C PRO A 340 64.34 50.98 23.11
N PRO A 341 65.22 51.92 23.30
CA PRO A 341 66.65 51.64 23.65
C PRO A 341 66.78 51.05 25.05
N PHE A 342 67.80 50.20 25.17
CA PHE A 342 68.27 49.63 26.42
C PHE A 342 68.73 50.73 27.38
N ASP A 343 68.22 50.72 28.62
CA ASP A 343 68.88 51.27 29.77
C ASP A 343 69.02 50.22 30.88
N ASP A 344 70.26 49.89 31.18
CA ASP A 344 70.63 49.03 32.27
C ASP A 344 70.51 49.80 33.61
N GLU A 345 69.66 49.28 34.50
CA GLU A 345 69.98 49.29 35.93
C GLU A 345 69.16 48.30 36.74
N PRO A 346 69.75 47.64 37.74
CA PRO A 346 69.14 46.51 38.45
C PRO A 346 68.30 46.98 39.61
N ARG A 347 67.06 46.55 39.72
CA ARG A 347 66.20 46.68 40.91
C ARG A 347 65.71 45.37 41.45
N GLU A 348 66.05 45.24 42.69
CA GLU A 348 65.81 44.11 43.56
C GLU A 348 64.37 43.60 43.66
N HIS A 349 64.31 42.34 43.87
CA HIS A 349 63.26 41.46 44.25
C HIS A 349 62.16 41.99 45.15
N ARG A 350 60.93 41.76 44.75
CA ARG A 350 59.85 41.34 45.68
C ARG A 350 59.14 40.12 45.16
N ARG A 351 59.51 38.94 45.62
CA ARG A 351 58.74 37.67 45.48
C ARG A 351 57.39 37.79 46.20
N ARG A 352 56.36 38.24 45.52
CA ARG A 352 54.96 38.15 45.99
C ARG A 352 53.94 37.85 44.84
N GLY A 353 54.21 36.88 44.01
CA GLY A 353 53.28 36.51 42.89
C GLY A 353 53.17 35.02 42.62
N ARG A 354 53.98 34.19 43.28
CA ARG A 354 54.06 32.75 42.94
C ARG A 354 52.94 31.90 43.49
N TRP A 355 52.05 32.47 44.32
CA TRP A 355 50.91 31.80 44.91
C TRP A 355 49.60 32.09 44.15
N LEU A 356 49.55 33.06 43.22
CA LEU A 356 48.34 33.36 42.43
C LEU A 356 48.11 32.36 41.29
N ILE A 357 49.21 31.80 40.74
CA ILE A 357 49.06 30.81 39.61
C ILE A 357 48.35 29.54 40.07
N PRO A 358 48.70 28.87 41.19
CA PRO A 358 47.96 27.70 41.64
C PRO A 358 46.50 28.01 42.05
N ILE A 359 46.24 29.23 42.57
CA ILE A 359 44.87 29.64 42.91
C ILE A 359 44.05 29.88 41.68
N VAL A 360 44.57 30.48 40.62
CA VAL A 360 43.87 30.67 39.33
C VAL A 360 43.65 29.33 38.66
N LEU A 361 44.61 28.40 38.70
CA LEU A 361 44.44 27.05 38.17
C LEU A 361 43.39 26.23 38.95
N LEU A 362 43.36 26.39 40.27
CA LEU A 362 42.35 25.75 41.12
C LEU A 362 40.96 26.31 40.84
N LEU A 363 40.82 27.62 40.71
CA LEU A 363 39.55 28.27 40.37
C LEU A 363 39.10 27.90 38.95
N ALA A 364 40.01 27.78 37.98
CA ALA A 364 39.72 27.31 36.64
C ALA A 364 39.30 25.82 36.64
N ALA A 365 39.93 24.98 37.47
CA ALA A 365 39.54 23.58 37.62
C ALA A 365 38.17 23.43 38.31
N ILE A 366 37.88 24.27 39.32
CA ILE A 366 36.58 24.32 39.98
C ILE A 366 35.51 24.83 39.00
N ALA A 367 35.78 25.90 38.25
CA ALA A 367 34.85 26.42 37.24
C ALA A 367 34.62 25.42 36.11
N GLY A 368 35.65 24.71 35.63
CA GLY A 368 35.55 23.62 34.67
C GLY A 368 34.75 22.43 35.21
N GLY A 369 34.98 22.08 36.48
CA GLY A 369 34.19 21.05 37.17
C GLY A 369 32.71 21.43 37.31
N VAL A 370 32.45 22.67 37.76
CA VAL A 370 31.06 23.18 37.86
C VAL A 370 30.40 23.26 36.48
N ALA A 371 31.11 23.72 35.45
CA ALA A 371 30.60 23.73 34.07
C ALA A 371 30.34 22.30 33.55
N TYR A 372 31.23 21.35 33.82
CA TYR A 372 31.06 19.94 33.47
C TYR A 372 29.86 19.32 34.18
N PHE A 373 29.66 19.59 35.48
CA PHE A 373 28.46 19.11 36.20
C PHE A 373 27.20 19.86 35.86
N ALA A 374 27.26 21.12 35.40
CA ALA A 374 26.11 21.90 34.96
C ALA A 374 25.66 21.56 33.52
N THR A 375 26.58 21.06 32.68
CA THR A 375 26.30 20.61 31.30
C THR A 375 26.03 19.12 31.21
N ARG A 376 26.15 18.37 32.31
CA ARG A 376 25.77 16.96 32.34
C ARG A 376 24.27 16.89 32.22
N ASP A 377 23.77 16.39 31.08
CA ASP A 377 22.35 16.15 30.84
C ASP A 377 21.78 15.43 32.06
N ARG A 378 20.88 16.10 32.76
CA ARG A 378 20.10 15.45 33.82
C ARG A 378 19.09 14.56 33.10
N THR A 379 19.39 13.26 32.99
CA THR A 379 18.41 12.28 32.59
C THR A 379 17.27 12.34 33.61
N HIS A 380 16.08 12.72 33.12
CA HIS A 380 14.89 12.68 33.95
C HIS A 380 14.43 11.24 34.04
N THR A 381 14.06 10.83 35.25
CA THR A 381 13.46 9.52 35.53
C THR A 381 11.97 9.71 35.71
N TYR A 382 11.18 8.90 35.04
CA TYR A 382 9.72 8.89 35.10
C TYR A 382 9.23 7.55 35.60
N THR A 383 8.16 7.56 36.38
CA THR A 383 7.47 6.35 36.80
C THR A 383 6.57 5.87 35.67
N VAL A 384 6.62 4.59 35.31
CA VAL A 384 5.74 3.98 34.30
C VAL A 384 4.28 4.07 34.78
N PRO A 385 3.40 4.79 34.07
CA PRO A 385 2.00 4.91 34.45
C PRO A 385 1.23 3.62 34.14
N GLN A 386 0.01 3.53 34.69
CA GLN A 386 -0.91 2.44 34.34
C GLN A 386 -1.41 2.60 32.91
N LEU A 387 -0.97 1.75 32.00
CA LEU A 387 -1.34 1.76 30.59
C LEU A 387 -2.17 0.54 30.20
N ALA A 388 -2.15 -0.53 30.99
CA ALA A 388 -2.95 -1.72 30.74
C ALA A 388 -4.44 -1.38 30.73
N GLY A 389 -5.15 -1.83 29.70
CA GLY A 389 -6.57 -1.55 29.49
C GLY A 389 -6.88 -0.26 28.71
N LEU A 390 -5.88 0.57 28.41
CA LEU A 390 -6.03 1.73 27.51
C LEU A 390 -5.89 1.29 26.05
N THR A 391 -6.43 2.07 25.14
CA THR A 391 -6.13 1.89 23.72
C THR A 391 -4.66 2.26 23.42
N GLU A 392 -4.09 1.68 22.37
CA GLU A 392 -2.72 1.99 21.92
C GLU A 392 -2.49 3.50 21.78
N ALA A 393 -3.45 4.22 21.20
CA ALA A 393 -3.36 5.67 21.00
C ALA A 393 -3.37 6.46 22.32
N GLU A 394 -4.21 6.08 23.27
CA GLU A 394 -4.28 6.71 24.61
C GLU A 394 -2.99 6.45 25.39
N ALA A 395 -2.47 5.22 25.35
CA ALA A 395 -1.23 4.84 26.02
C ALA A 395 -0.04 5.63 25.46
N LEU A 396 0.13 5.68 24.13
CA LEU A 396 1.19 6.44 23.46
C LEU A 396 1.09 7.94 23.74
N ASN A 397 -0.12 8.50 23.77
CA ASN A 397 -0.32 9.90 24.11
C ASN A 397 0.09 10.19 25.56
N GLN A 398 -0.20 9.28 26.50
CA GLN A 398 0.12 9.45 27.91
C GLN A 398 1.64 9.44 28.18
N ILE A 399 2.42 8.68 27.40
CA ILE A 399 3.87 8.59 27.54
C ILE A 399 4.66 9.50 26.59
N SER A 400 3.99 10.23 25.72
CA SER A 400 4.62 11.07 24.68
C SER A 400 5.59 12.14 25.20
N GLY A 401 5.47 12.52 26.48
CA GLY A 401 6.34 13.50 27.13
C GLY A 401 7.52 12.91 27.91
N PHE A 402 7.69 11.58 27.91
CA PHE A 402 8.70 10.91 28.73
C PHE A 402 10.00 10.62 27.98
N ASP A 403 10.00 10.79 26.66
CA ASP A 403 11.17 10.56 25.76
C ASP A 403 11.78 9.15 25.92
N TRP A 404 10.94 8.13 26.10
CA TRP A 404 11.34 6.74 26.10
C TRP A 404 11.48 6.19 24.68
N ASP A 405 12.40 5.26 24.46
CA ASP A 405 12.51 4.51 23.20
C ASP A 405 11.41 3.44 23.16
N THR A 406 10.23 3.84 22.68
CA THR A 406 9.00 3.04 22.77
C THR A 406 8.86 2.10 21.58
N VAL A 407 8.79 0.80 21.87
CA VAL A 407 8.50 -0.26 20.89
C VAL A 407 7.11 -0.83 21.17
N VAL A 408 6.27 -0.95 20.14
CA VAL A 408 4.96 -1.57 20.23
C VAL A 408 5.05 -3.01 19.74
N THR A 409 4.87 -3.96 20.65
CA THR A 409 4.82 -5.39 20.35
C THR A 409 3.38 -5.88 20.34
N ARG A 410 2.98 -6.63 19.31
CA ARG A 410 1.62 -7.13 19.15
C ARG A 410 1.52 -8.57 19.61
N GLU A 411 0.59 -8.84 20.51
CA GLU A 411 0.39 -10.17 21.13
C GLU A 411 -1.09 -10.56 21.08
N ALA A 412 -1.38 -11.84 20.76
CA ALA A 412 -2.76 -12.33 20.76
C ALA A 412 -3.26 -12.50 22.20
N SER A 413 -4.47 -12.05 22.49
CA SER A 413 -5.11 -12.19 23.80
C SER A 413 -6.57 -12.57 23.62
N ASN A 414 -7.00 -13.59 24.37
CA ASN A 414 -8.42 -13.99 24.43
C ASN A 414 -9.23 -13.13 25.42
N GLU A 415 -8.56 -12.38 26.30
CA GLU A 415 -9.19 -11.61 27.37
C GLU A 415 -9.24 -10.11 27.06
N VAL A 416 -8.23 -9.60 26.33
CA VAL A 416 -8.08 -8.18 26.04
C VAL A 416 -8.52 -7.91 24.61
N PRO A 417 -9.45 -6.96 24.37
CA PRO A 417 -9.91 -6.60 23.04
C PRO A 417 -8.76 -6.13 22.14
N GLN A 418 -8.93 -6.29 20.82
CA GLN A 418 -7.97 -5.82 19.83
C GLN A 418 -7.71 -4.31 19.97
N GLY A 419 -6.42 -3.91 19.88
CA GLY A 419 -5.99 -2.52 19.97
C GLY A 419 -5.86 -1.98 21.39
N VAL A 420 -6.07 -2.81 22.42
CA VAL A 420 -5.94 -2.45 23.83
C VAL A 420 -4.63 -3.01 24.40
N VAL A 421 -3.99 -2.22 25.26
CA VAL A 421 -2.72 -2.59 25.91
C VAL A 421 -2.93 -3.73 26.89
N ILE A 422 -2.16 -4.81 26.73
CA ILE A 422 -2.15 -5.96 27.62
C ILE A 422 -1.26 -5.69 28.83
N ARG A 423 -0.03 -5.24 28.59
CA ARG A 423 1.02 -5.02 29.60
C ARG A 423 2.12 -4.13 29.03
N THR A 424 3.04 -3.73 29.90
CA THR A 424 4.24 -2.95 29.53
C THR A 424 5.49 -3.60 30.10
N GLU A 425 6.62 -3.37 29.47
CA GLU A 425 7.96 -3.68 29.98
C GLU A 425 8.86 -2.44 29.84
N PRO A 426 9.34 -1.89 30.98
CA PRO A 426 9.11 -2.29 32.38
C PRO A 426 7.64 -2.16 32.82
N ALA A 427 7.29 -2.88 33.88
CA ALA A 427 5.93 -2.90 34.42
C ALA A 427 5.55 -1.55 35.05
N GLU A 428 4.24 -1.33 35.20
CA GLU A 428 3.65 -0.19 35.90
C GLU A 428 4.30 0.05 37.28
N GLY A 429 4.56 1.33 37.59
CA GLY A 429 5.19 1.73 38.85
C GLY A 429 6.72 1.64 38.87
N THR A 430 7.36 1.12 37.82
CA THR A 430 8.83 1.07 37.70
C THR A 430 9.37 2.45 37.32
N GLU A 431 10.51 2.84 37.87
CA GLU A 431 11.21 4.06 37.45
C GLU A 431 12.06 3.79 36.19
N LEU A 432 11.87 4.57 35.14
CA LEU A 432 12.58 4.46 33.88
C LEU A 432 13.18 5.82 33.49
N GLU A 433 14.48 5.82 33.16
CA GLU A 433 15.19 7.02 32.67
C GLU A 433 14.80 7.32 31.21
N GLN A 434 14.91 8.59 30.81
CA GLN A 434 14.78 9.02 29.40
C GLN A 434 15.74 8.24 28.49
N ASN A 435 15.34 8.06 27.23
CA ASN A 435 16.09 7.31 26.20
C ASN A 435 16.38 5.84 26.57
N LYS A 436 15.58 5.24 27.44
CA LYS A 436 15.62 3.81 27.72
C LYS A 436 14.52 3.09 26.96
N PRO A 437 14.74 1.80 26.59
CA PRO A 437 13.74 1.01 25.90
C PRO A 437 12.50 0.80 26.77
N PHE A 438 11.35 0.99 26.18
CA PHE A 438 10.03 0.76 26.75
C PHE A 438 9.19 -0.05 25.78
N GLU A 439 8.72 -1.21 26.18
CA GLU A 439 7.86 -2.05 25.36
C GLU A 439 6.40 -1.96 25.77
N LEU A 440 5.53 -1.74 24.79
CA LEU A 440 4.09 -1.69 24.94
C LEU A 440 3.48 -2.91 24.21
N PHE A 441 2.89 -3.84 24.99
CA PHE A 441 2.25 -5.02 24.42
C PHE A 441 0.77 -4.75 24.15
N VAL A 442 0.39 -4.77 22.87
CA VAL A 442 -0.97 -4.45 22.41
C VAL A 442 -1.65 -5.70 21.88
N SER A 443 -2.89 -5.92 22.32
CA SER A 443 -3.69 -7.06 21.90
C SER A 443 -4.03 -7.02 20.40
N THR A 444 -3.84 -8.13 19.71
CA THR A 444 -4.39 -8.38 18.37
C THR A 444 -5.77 -9.02 18.39
N GLY A 445 -6.35 -9.18 19.58
CA GLY A 445 -7.55 -9.98 19.80
C GLY A 445 -7.25 -11.49 19.89
N PRO A 446 -8.29 -12.32 19.89
CA PRO A 446 -8.14 -13.77 19.99
C PRO A 446 -7.32 -14.35 18.85
N ALA A 447 -6.47 -15.34 19.17
CA ALA A 447 -5.68 -16.02 18.15
C ALA A 447 -6.60 -16.69 17.11
N PRO A 448 -6.32 -16.53 15.81
CA PRO A 448 -7.14 -17.13 14.76
C PRO A 448 -7.11 -18.67 14.83
N ARG A 449 -8.21 -19.31 14.43
CA ARG A 449 -8.37 -20.77 14.35
C ARG A 449 -8.27 -21.20 12.89
N VAL A 450 -7.59 -22.31 12.63
CA VAL A 450 -7.50 -22.91 11.30
C VAL A 450 -8.71 -23.83 11.10
N LEU A 451 -9.49 -23.59 10.04
CA LEU A 451 -10.64 -24.42 9.69
C LEU A 451 -10.20 -25.77 9.11
N PRO A 452 -10.63 -26.90 9.69
CA PRO A 452 -10.39 -28.21 9.11
C PRO A 452 -11.26 -28.48 7.89
N GLU A 453 -10.96 -29.57 7.16
CA GLU A 453 -11.88 -30.09 6.16
C GLU A 453 -13.07 -30.76 6.87
N LEU A 454 -14.29 -30.37 6.51
CA LEU A 454 -15.51 -30.89 7.11
C LEU A 454 -16.30 -31.82 6.17
N VAL A 455 -16.02 -31.78 4.86
CA VAL A 455 -16.70 -32.65 3.89
C VAL A 455 -16.43 -34.11 4.20
N GLY A 456 -17.48 -34.92 4.20
CA GLY A 456 -17.42 -36.34 4.53
C GLY A 456 -17.53 -36.68 6.03
N MET A 457 -17.59 -35.66 6.92
CA MET A 457 -17.88 -35.88 8.34
C MET A 457 -19.38 -36.04 8.60
N THR A 458 -19.74 -36.74 9.62
CA THR A 458 -21.12 -36.73 10.17
C THR A 458 -21.38 -35.37 10.87
N LEU A 459 -22.64 -35.03 11.08
CA LEU A 459 -23.00 -33.81 11.82
C LEU A 459 -22.36 -33.74 13.21
N ASP A 460 -22.34 -34.87 13.93
CA ASP A 460 -21.77 -34.94 15.30
C ASP A 460 -20.24 -34.75 15.29
N GLU A 461 -19.54 -35.32 14.31
CA GLU A 461 -18.10 -35.16 14.16
C GLU A 461 -17.76 -33.70 13.78
N ALA A 462 -18.47 -33.11 12.84
CA ALA A 462 -18.29 -31.71 12.44
C ALA A 462 -18.59 -30.77 13.63
N THR A 463 -19.65 -31.05 14.39
CA THR A 463 -20.00 -30.25 15.58
C THR A 463 -18.89 -30.31 16.63
N THR A 464 -18.41 -31.50 16.94
CA THR A 464 -17.32 -31.69 17.92
C THR A 464 -16.04 -31.00 17.47
N THR A 465 -15.70 -31.11 16.19
CA THR A 465 -14.50 -30.52 15.60
C THR A 465 -14.54 -28.99 15.66
N LEU A 466 -15.68 -28.39 15.32
CA LEU A 466 -15.83 -26.94 15.38
C LEU A 466 -15.88 -26.39 16.81
N GLN A 467 -16.52 -27.11 17.74
CA GLN A 467 -16.55 -26.75 19.16
C GLN A 467 -15.15 -26.73 19.80
N GLN A 468 -14.26 -27.67 19.44
CA GLN A 468 -12.87 -27.67 19.90
C GLN A 468 -12.07 -26.46 19.44
N LEU A 469 -12.53 -25.80 18.39
CA LEU A 469 -11.93 -24.57 17.82
C LEU A 469 -12.66 -23.29 18.25
N ASP A 470 -13.58 -23.37 19.20
CA ASP A 470 -14.45 -22.27 19.64
C ASP A 470 -15.27 -21.67 18.48
N LEU A 471 -15.69 -22.49 17.50
CA LEU A 471 -16.51 -22.09 16.35
C LEU A 471 -17.95 -22.57 16.50
N VAL A 472 -18.88 -21.89 15.86
CA VAL A 472 -20.32 -22.19 15.92
C VAL A 472 -20.76 -22.90 14.66
N LEU A 473 -21.37 -24.11 14.79
CA LEU A 473 -21.98 -24.80 13.65
C LEU A 473 -23.41 -24.30 13.44
N GLN A 474 -23.75 -24.00 12.21
CA GLN A 474 -25.11 -23.74 11.74
C GLN A 474 -25.45 -24.73 10.63
N GLN A 475 -26.56 -25.47 10.77
CA GLN A 475 -27.03 -26.37 9.74
C GLN A 475 -27.82 -25.60 8.68
N GLY A 476 -27.48 -25.81 7.40
CA GLY A 476 -28.24 -25.35 6.23
C GLY A 476 -29.28 -26.38 5.81
N ASP A 477 -30.06 -26.05 4.77
CA ASP A 477 -31.04 -26.98 4.20
C ASP A 477 -30.32 -28.20 3.58
N PRO A 478 -30.76 -29.44 3.88
CA PRO A 478 -30.13 -30.64 3.33
C PRO A 478 -30.40 -30.76 1.82
N VAL A 479 -29.44 -31.33 1.08
CA VAL A 479 -29.48 -31.50 -0.36
C VAL A 479 -29.38 -32.98 -0.71
N PHE A 480 -30.16 -33.45 -1.69
CA PHE A 480 -30.09 -34.83 -2.18
C PHE A 480 -28.74 -35.07 -2.88
N ASP A 481 -28.10 -36.19 -2.56
CA ASP A 481 -26.88 -36.64 -3.22
C ASP A 481 -26.92 -38.17 -3.41
N GLU A 482 -26.55 -38.64 -4.59
CA GLU A 482 -26.62 -40.07 -4.97
C GLU A 482 -25.44 -40.88 -4.39
N THR A 483 -24.38 -40.20 -3.97
CA THR A 483 -23.09 -40.83 -3.60
C THR A 483 -22.73 -40.64 -2.12
N VAL A 484 -23.19 -39.55 -1.50
CA VAL A 484 -22.90 -39.22 -0.12
C VAL A 484 -24.01 -39.74 0.80
N PRO A 485 -23.67 -40.54 1.85
CA PRO A 485 -24.67 -41.05 2.77
C PRO A 485 -25.48 -39.95 3.46
N GLU A 486 -26.73 -40.23 3.79
CA GLU A 486 -27.60 -39.32 4.53
C GLU A 486 -26.96 -38.90 5.86
N GLY A 487 -27.06 -37.61 6.22
CA GLY A 487 -26.51 -37.06 7.46
C GLY A 487 -25.01 -36.72 7.40
N THR A 488 -24.37 -36.89 6.24
CA THR A 488 -22.97 -36.55 6.00
C THR A 488 -22.83 -35.15 5.37
N VAL A 489 -21.81 -34.39 5.75
CA VAL A 489 -21.54 -33.05 5.21
C VAL A 489 -21.09 -33.13 3.74
N ILE A 490 -21.87 -32.53 2.86
CA ILE A 490 -21.55 -32.39 1.41
C ILE A 490 -20.70 -31.15 1.17
N SER A 491 -21.07 -30.05 1.82
CA SER A 491 -20.39 -28.77 1.67
C SER A 491 -20.51 -27.92 2.93
N TRP A 492 -19.63 -26.95 3.05
CA TRP A 492 -19.68 -25.98 4.14
C TRP A 492 -19.25 -24.60 3.64
N MET A 493 -19.64 -23.56 4.35
CA MET A 493 -19.24 -22.19 4.08
C MET A 493 -19.22 -21.37 5.36
N VAL A 494 -18.45 -20.30 5.36
CA VAL A 494 -18.51 -19.25 6.38
C VAL A 494 -19.32 -18.11 5.78
N PRO A 495 -20.51 -17.74 6.32
CA PRO A 495 -21.40 -16.75 5.70
C PRO A 495 -20.73 -15.40 5.47
N ASP A 496 -19.90 -14.96 6.42
CA ASP A 496 -19.16 -13.70 6.34
C ASP A 496 -17.93 -13.78 5.41
N GLN A 497 -17.53 -15.00 5.01
CA GLN A 497 -16.36 -15.27 4.14
C GLN A 497 -16.66 -16.39 3.14
N PRO A 498 -17.53 -16.16 2.16
CA PRO A 498 -18.11 -17.22 1.29
C PRO A 498 -17.11 -17.91 0.37
N GLY A 499 -15.84 -17.55 0.36
CA GLY A 499 -14.79 -18.22 -0.43
C GLY A 499 -13.75 -18.96 0.41
N LEU A 500 -13.94 -19.03 1.73
CA LEU A 500 -12.98 -19.67 2.64
C LEU A 500 -12.96 -21.19 2.42
N LYS A 501 -11.76 -21.75 2.34
CA LYS A 501 -11.53 -23.20 2.18
C LYS A 501 -10.88 -23.78 3.44
N ALA A 502 -10.86 -25.09 3.54
CA ALA A 502 -10.11 -25.80 4.57
C ALA A 502 -8.65 -25.33 4.60
N GLY A 503 -8.10 -25.15 5.80
CA GLY A 503 -6.81 -24.52 6.03
C GLY A 503 -6.85 -22.98 6.14
N GLY A 504 -7.97 -22.34 5.85
CA GLY A 504 -8.19 -20.90 6.11
C GLY A 504 -8.35 -20.61 7.60
N THR A 505 -8.16 -19.35 7.99
CA THR A 505 -8.22 -18.93 9.39
C THR A 505 -9.46 -18.07 9.67
N VAL A 506 -10.08 -18.30 10.81
CA VAL A 506 -11.23 -17.54 11.32
C VAL A 506 -11.02 -17.16 12.78
N THR A 507 -11.72 -16.16 13.26
CA THR A 507 -11.74 -15.79 14.67
C THR A 507 -12.63 -16.74 15.48
N PRO A 508 -12.34 -17.00 16.76
CA PRO A 508 -13.26 -17.70 17.66
C PRO A 508 -14.67 -17.07 17.64
N GLY A 509 -15.69 -17.91 17.73
CA GLY A 509 -17.09 -17.49 17.64
C GLY A 509 -17.64 -17.36 16.21
N THR A 510 -16.82 -17.55 15.16
CA THR A 510 -17.28 -17.51 13.76
C THR A 510 -18.26 -18.65 13.49
N THR A 511 -19.36 -18.35 12.79
CA THR A 511 -20.36 -19.33 12.36
C THR A 511 -19.91 -20.02 11.09
N VAL A 512 -19.93 -21.35 11.10
CA VAL A 512 -19.70 -22.21 9.92
C VAL A 512 -21.01 -22.90 9.56
N GLN A 513 -21.53 -22.61 8.38
CA GLN A 513 -22.73 -23.24 7.87
C GLN A 513 -22.36 -24.53 7.13
N VAL A 514 -22.99 -25.65 7.50
CA VAL A 514 -22.81 -26.97 6.85
C VAL A 514 -24.07 -27.38 6.14
N VAL A 515 -23.94 -28.02 4.97
CA VAL A 515 -25.02 -28.61 4.20
C VAL A 515 -24.86 -30.13 4.25
N LEU A 516 -25.89 -30.83 4.70
CA LEU A 516 -25.89 -32.27 4.83
C LEU A 516 -26.51 -32.95 3.61
N SER A 517 -26.10 -34.18 3.34
CA SER A 517 -26.77 -35.07 2.43
C SER A 517 -28.13 -35.48 2.99
N ALA A 518 -29.15 -35.39 2.18
CA ALA A 518 -30.48 -36.01 2.41
C ALA A 518 -30.60 -37.43 1.80
N GLY A 519 -29.43 -38.01 1.41
CA GLY A 519 -29.41 -39.26 0.67
C GLY A 519 -29.90 -39.15 -0.76
N PRO A 520 -30.12 -40.25 -1.44
CA PRO A 520 -30.63 -40.27 -2.82
C PRO A 520 -32.00 -39.61 -2.96
N ALA A 521 -32.20 -38.89 -4.05
CA ALA A 521 -33.48 -38.23 -4.31
C ALA A 521 -34.65 -39.26 -4.39
N PRO A 522 -35.83 -38.97 -3.80
CA PRO A 522 -37.01 -39.83 -3.92
C PRO A 522 -37.36 -40.06 -5.38
N ARG A 523 -37.60 -41.32 -5.73
CA ARG A 523 -37.96 -41.71 -7.09
C ARG A 523 -39.40 -42.21 -7.12
N VAL A 524 -40.10 -41.85 -8.18
CA VAL A 524 -41.47 -42.33 -8.40
C VAL A 524 -41.38 -43.75 -8.95
N VAL A 525 -41.98 -44.72 -8.26
CA VAL A 525 -42.08 -46.08 -8.74
C VAL A 525 -43.13 -46.10 -9.86
N PRO A 526 -42.79 -46.54 -11.08
CA PRO A 526 -43.74 -46.64 -12.16
C PRO A 526 -44.73 -47.79 -11.91
N ASP A 527 -45.90 -47.75 -12.59
CA ASP A 527 -46.83 -48.85 -12.55
C ASP A 527 -46.25 -50.05 -13.34
N LEU A 528 -46.06 -51.14 -12.65
CA LEU A 528 -45.50 -52.38 -13.19
C LEU A 528 -46.56 -53.42 -13.50
N THR A 529 -47.81 -53.11 -13.26
CA THR A 529 -48.95 -54.06 -13.46
C THR A 529 -49.03 -54.55 -14.91
N GLY A 530 -49.06 -55.87 -15.06
CA GLY A 530 -49.16 -56.51 -16.39
C GLY A 530 -47.80 -56.65 -17.13
N MET A 531 -46.69 -56.31 -16.49
CA MET A 531 -45.35 -56.52 -17.05
C MET A 531 -44.82 -57.92 -16.64
N THR A 532 -43.88 -58.47 -17.42
CA THR A 532 -43.05 -59.58 -16.96
C THR A 532 -41.97 -59.12 -16.00
N PRO A 533 -41.40 -59.98 -15.14
CA PRO A 533 -40.30 -59.62 -14.26
C PRO A 533 -39.11 -58.99 -15.02
N GLU A 534 -38.80 -59.49 -16.23
CA GLU A 534 -37.71 -58.91 -17.05
C GLU A 534 -38.04 -57.50 -17.55
N GLN A 535 -39.31 -57.23 -17.95
CA GLN A 535 -39.75 -55.91 -18.35
C GLN A 535 -39.77 -54.95 -17.17
N ALA A 536 -40.23 -55.39 -16.02
CA ALA A 536 -40.24 -54.60 -14.80
C ALA A 536 -38.80 -54.26 -14.34
N THR A 537 -37.86 -55.20 -14.40
CA THR A 537 -36.47 -54.96 -14.13
C THR A 537 -35.88 -53.91 -15.09
N ALA A 538 -36.13 -54.07 -16.42
CA ALA A 538 -35.66 -53.11 -17.40
C ALA A 538 -36.27 -51.69 -17.22
N THR A 539 -37.47 -51.58 -16.63
CA THR A 539 -38.11 -50.31 -16.29
C THR A 539 -37.57 -49.68 -15.02
N LEU A 540 -37.16 -50.49 -14.05
CA LEU A 540 -36.63 -50.06 -12.74
C LEU A 540 -35.13 -49.76 -12.77
N ASP A 541 -34.35 -50.48 -13.59
CA ASP A 541 -32.87 -50.32 -13.67
C ASP A 541 -32.45 -48.89 -13.95
N PRO A 542 -33.03 -48.13 -14.91
CA PRO A 542 -32.67 -46.75 -15.16
C PRO A 542 -32.97 -45.81 -13.98
N LEU A 543 -33.89 -46.24 -13.09
CA LEU A 543 -34.26 -45.53 -11.89
C LEU A 543 -33.39 -45.94 -10.69
N GLY A 544 -32.46 -46.90 -10.84
CA GLY A 544 -31.65 -47.46 -9.75
C GLY A 544 -32.50 -48.19 -8.72
N LEU A 545 -33.66 -48.70 -9.11
CA LEU A 545 -34.54 -49.49 -8.23
C LEU A 545 -34.35 -50.99 -8.51
N VAL A 546 -34.39 -51.77 -7.47
CA VAL A 546 -34.18 -53.22 -7.56
C VAL A 546 -35.52 -53.91 -7.39
N LEU A 547 -35.89 -54.81 -8.35
CA LEU A 547 -37.06 -55.64 -8.24
C LEU A 547 -36.81 -56.79 -7.25
N ALA A 548 -37.63 -56.84 -6.17
CA ALA A 548 -37.69 -57.99 -5.31
C ALA A 548 -38.93 -58.82 -5.66
N GLN A 549 -38.71 -60.04 -6.13
CA GLN A 549 -39.77 -60.94 -6.46
C GLN A 549 -40.26 -61.67 -5.19
N LEU A 550 -41.59 -61.61 -4.93
CA LEU A 550 -42.27 -62.37 -3.90
C LEU A 550 -42.77 -63.70 -4.46
N ASP A 551 -43.25 -64.58 -3.58
CA ASP A 551 -43.86 -65.83 -3.99
C ASP A 551 -45.09 -65.55 -4.87
N PRO A 552 -45.30 -66.31 -5.95
CA PRO A 552 -46.41 -66.09 -6.89
C PRO A 552 -47.76 -66.40 -6.23
N GLU A 553 -48.71 -65.54 -6.46
CA GLU A 553 -50.09 -65.69 -6.01
C GLU A 553 -51.04 -66.11 -7.17
N PHE A 554 -52.14 -66.81 -6.87
CA PHE A 554 -53.18 -67.14 -7.86
C PHE A 554 -54.03 -65.92 -8.12
N SER A 555 -54.27 -65.62 -9.40
CA SER A 555 -55.12 -64.53 -9.82
C SER A 555 -56.06 -65.02 -10.96
N ASP A 556 -57.33 -64.65 -10.87
CA ASP A 556 -58.30 -64.90 -11.90
C ASP A 556 -58.32 -63.88 -13.04
N THR A 557 -57.60 -62.74 -12.84
CA THR A 557 -57.60 -61.59 -13.73
C THR A 557 -56.23 -61.31 -14.37
N VAL A 558 -55.15 -61.75 -13.78
CA VAL A 558 -53.79 -61.55 -14.27
C VAL A 558 -53.23 -62.85 -14.82
N ALA A 559 -52.67 -62.81 -16.05
CA ALA A 559 -52.06 -63.96 -16.66
C ALA A 559 -50.82 -64.47 -15.89
N SER A 560 -50.62 -65.80 -15.88
CA SER A 560 -49.46 -66.39 -15.18
C SER A 560 -48.11 -65.81 -15.66
N GLY A 561 -47.24 -65.39 -14.73
CA GLY A 561 -45.94 -64.82 -15.02
C GLY A 561 -45.93 -63.32 -15.20
N LEU A 562 -47.05 -62.61 -14.97
CA LEU A 562 -47.15 -61.15 -14.95
C LEU A 562 -47.31 -60.62 -13.53
N ILE A 563 -46.81 -59.39 -13.29
CA ILE A 563 -46.95 -58.61 -12.06
C ILE A 563 -48.34 -58.08 -11.91
#